data_12e8f42e1715a17b29949233ea63c627
#
_entry.id   12e8f42e1715a17b29949233ea63c627
#
_cell.length_a   1.000
_cell.length_b   1.000
_cell.length_c   1.000
_cell.angle_alpha   90.00
_cell.angle_beta   90.00
_cell.angle_gamma   90.00
#
_symmetry.space_group_name_H-M   'P 1'
#
loop_
_entity.id
_entity.type
_entity.pdbx_description
1 polymer ?
#
loop_
_entity_poly.entity_id
_entity_poly.type
_entity_poly.pdbx_seq_one_letter_code
_entity_poly.pdbx_strand_id
1 'polypeptide(L)'
;MSGLKALYYIAVVLPSPLGDTVKTLQNRVHTEYHSRAALRSPPHITLQAPFRLVLDQVGVLKQVLTEFASSYSPVSIELDGFGCFPPRVVFVRVIENQALSLIQHDLIKTLTENQMVGSGEQGSRAFHPHITIAFRDLIQRHFRSLWAEVEHKSFAGRFTAGGITLLRHNGKIWTAEADFPFRQEEFDERT
;
A
#
# COMPACT_ATOMS: atom_id res chain seq x y z
N MET A 1 -23.87 -12.17 19.04
CA MET A 1 -23.48 -13.09 17.94
C MET A 1 -22.26 -12.47 17.24
N SER A 2 -21.14 -13.21 17.14
CA SER A 2 -19.95 -12.69 16.44
C SER A 2 -20.23 -12.70 14.94
N GLY A 3 -20.44 -11.55 14.33
CA GLY A 3 -20.67 -11.42 12.89
C GLY A 3 -19.49 -11.97 12.07
N LEU A 4 -19.77 -12.38 10.82
CA LEU A 4 -18.74 -12.81 9.89
C LEU A 4 -17.74 -11.68 9.66
N LYS A 5 -16.45 -11.99 9.77
CA LYS A 5 -15.34 -11.02 9.58
C LYS A 5 -14.58 -11.32 8.29
N ALA A 6 -14.21 -10.27 7.58
CA ALA A 6 -13.27 -10.35 6.47
C ALA A 6 -12.00 -9.57 6.79
N LEU A 7 -10.94 -9.82 6.03
CA LEU A 7 -9.63 -9.19 6.19
C LEU A 7 -9.48 -8.12 5.11
N TYR A 8 -9.15 -6.91 5.53
CA TYR A 8 -8.97 -5.72 4.68
C TYR A 8 -7.63 -5.06 4.95
N TYR A 9 -7.12 -4.29 4.00
CA TYR A 9 -6.08 -3.28 4.20
C TYR A 9 -6.34 -2.09 3.27
N ILE A 10 -5.71 -0.94 3.55
CA ILE A 10 -5.87 0.28 2.76
C ILE A 10 -4.51 0.70 2.22
N ALA A 11 -4.47 1.05 0.94
CA ALA A 11 -3.23 1.37 0.25
C ALA A 11 -3.42 2.39 -0.89
N VAL A 12 -2.32 2.96 -1.33
CA VAL A 12 -2.20 3.57 -2.65
C VAL A 12 -1.76 2.48 -3.62
N VAL A 13 -2.60 2.12 -4.57
CA VAL A 13 -2.27 1.17 -5.64
C VAL A 13 -1.57 1.91 -6.78
N LEU A 14 -0.47 1.34 -7.29
CA LEU A 14 0.28 1.96 -8.37
C LEU A 14 -0.50 1.88 -9.69
N PRO A 15 -0.63 3.00 -10.41
CA PRO A 15 -1.23 2.99 -11.75
C PRO A 15 -0.27 2.40 -12.80
N SER A 16 -0.82 1.96 -13.94
CA SER A 16 -0.02 1.68 -15.14
C SER A 16 0.58 2.98 -15.69
N PRO A 17 1.75 2.91 -16.34
CA PRO A 17 2.56 1.70 -16.60
C PRO A 17 3.49 1.31 -15.44
N LEU A 18 3.61 2.15 -14.39
CA LEU A 18 4.57 1.92 -13.31
C LEU A 18 4.22 0.68 -12.48
N GLY A 19 2.93 0.45 -12.23
CA GLY A 19 2.43 -0.75 -11.58
C GLY A 19 2.82 -2.02 -12.35
N ASP A 20 2.74 -1.99 -13.68
CA ASP A 20 3.11 -3.12 -14.53
C ASP A 20 4.62 -3.40 -14.48
N THR A 21 5.44 -2.34 -14.42
CA THR A 21 6.89 -2.45 -14.24
C THR A 21 7.24 -3.14 -12.92
N VAL A 22 6.63 -2.72 -11.81
CA VAL A 22 6.84 -3.35 -10.50
C VAL A 22 6.32 -4.79 -10.50
N LYS A 23 5.19 -5.06 -11.15
CA LYS A 23 4.65 -6.41 -11.30
C LYS A 23 5.58 -7.34 -12.06
N THR A 24 6.22 -6.85 -13.12
CA THR A 24 7.25 -7.59 -13.87
C THR A 24 8.44 -7.92 -12.96
N LEU A 25 8.89 -6.95 -12.14
CA LEU A 25 9.95 -7.18 -11.17
C LEU A 25 9.55 -8.24 -10.11
N GLN A 26 8.32 -8.19 -9.59
CA GLN A 26 7.80 -9.21 -8.66
C GLN A 26 7.76 -10.62 -9.29
N ASN A 27 7.37 -10.72 -10.58
CA ASN A 27 7.38 -11.98 -11.32
C ASN A 27 8.81 -12.52 -11.49
N ARG A 28 9.78 -11.67 -11.81
CA ARG A 28 11.19 -12.05 -11.89
C ARG A 28 11.70 -12.57 -10.53
N VAL A 29 11.40 -11.85 -9.44
CA VAL A 29 11.76 -12.27 -8.07
C VAL A 29 11.14 -13.62 -7.74
N HIS A 30 9.90 -13.89 -8.18
CA HIS A 30 9.28 -15.20 -8.02
C HIS A 30 10.03 -16.31 -8.77
N THR A 31 10.38 -16.07 -10.03
CA THR A 31 11.07 -17.06 -10.87
C THR A 31 12.47 -17.36 -10.35
N GLU A 32 13.25 -16.35 -9.99
CA GLU A 32 14.67 -16.48 -9.66
C GLU A 32 14.92 -16.78 -8.17
N TYR A 33 14.07 -16.27 -7.27
CA TYR A 33 14.25 -16.34 -5.81
C TYR A 33 13.12 -17.08 -5.08
N HIS A 34 12.16 -17.65 -5.82
CA HIS A 34 11.03 -18.43 -5.31
C HIS A 34 10.14 -17.70 -4.27
N SER A 35 10.12 -16.37 -4.29
CA SER A 35 9.25 -15.54 -3.45
C SER A 35 8.04 -15.06 -4.24
N ARG A 36 6.86 -15.57 -3.90
CA ARG A 36 5.59 -15.25 -4.57
C ARG A 36 4.61 -14.44 -3.72
N ALA A 37 4.96 -14.18 -2.46
CA ALA A 37 4.01 -13.55 -1.53
C ALA A 37 3.61 -12.14 -1.99
N ALA A 38 4.53 -11.38 -2.61
CA ALA A 38 4.22 -10.06 -3.17
C ALA A 38 3.23 -10.10 -4.34
N LEU A 39 3.19 -11.21 -5.09
CA LEU A 39 2.28 -11.39 -6.22
C LEU A 39 0.81 -11.56 -5.82
N ARG A 40 0.54 -11.77 -4.52
CA ARG A 40 -0.83 -11.93 -4.01
C ARG A 40 -1.59 -10.62 -3.87
N SER A 41 -0.96 -9.50 -4.18
CA SER A 41 -1.54 -8.17 -4.15
C SER A 41 -1.10 -7.36 -5.37
N PRO A 42 -1.87 -6.39 -5.86
CA PRO A 42 -1.33 -5.42 -6.80
C PRO A 42 -0.15 -4.66 -6.18
N PRO A 43 0.80 -4.13 -6.97
CA PRO A 43 1.84 -3.23 -6.45
C PRO A 43 1.23 -2.02 -5.75
N HIS A 44 1.64 -1.76 -4.50
CA HIS A 44 0.99 -0.76 -3.65
C HIS A 44 1.93 -0.20 -2.56
N ILE A 45 1.55 0.95 -2.04
CA ILE A 45 2.10 1.51 -0.79
C ILE A 45 1.03 1.31 0.30
N THR A 46 1.34 0.55 1.34
CA THR A 46 0.41 0.30 2.44
C THR A 46 0.25 1.54 3.32
N LEU A 47 -0.98 2.01 3.50
CA LEU A 47 -1.32 3.09 4.45
C LEU A 47 -1.83 2.54 5.78
N GLN A 48 -2.73 1.54 5.74
CA GLN A 48 -3.23 0.81 6.90
C GLN A 48 -2.97 -0.68 6.68
N ALA A 49 -2.20 -1.28 7.59
CA ALA A 49 -1.89 -2.72 7.57
C ALA A 49 -3.17 -3.58 7.71
N PRO A 50 -3.11 -4.87 7.35
CA PRO A 50 -4.28 -5.73 7.37
C PRO A 50 -5.00 -5.76 8.73
N PHE A 51 -6.31 -5.55 8.71
CA PHE A 51 -7.22 -5.57 9.85
C PHE A 51 -8.48 -6.40 9.54
N ARG A 52 -9.14 -6.88 10.59
CA ARG A 52 -10.39 -7.65 10.47
C ARG A 52 -11.58 -6.75 10.79
N LEU A 53 -12.58 -6.76 9.90
CA LEU A 53 -13.83 -6.02 10.08
C LEU A 53 -15.02 -6.96 9.90
N VAL A 54 -16.09 -6.77 10.70
CA VAL A 54 -17.37 -7.44 10.50
C VAL A 54 -18.02 -6.94 9.21
N LEU A 55 -18.64 -7.85 8.46
CA LEU A 55 -19.20 -7.51 7.15
C LEU A 55 -20.25 -6.38 7.22
N ASP A 56 -21.02 -6.33 8.29
CA ASP A 56 -22.05 -5.31 8.50
C ASP A 56 -21.48 -3.88 8.66
N GLN A 57 -20.19 -3.76 9.04
CA GLN A 57 -19.51 -2.47 9.19
C GLN A 57 -18.83 -1.99 7.89
N VAL A 58 -18.79 -2.80 6.84
CA VAL A 58 -18.08 -2.43 5.60
C VAL A 58 -18.72 -1.23 4.91
N GLY A 59 -20.05 -1.10 4.95
CA GLY A 59 -20.75 0.08 4.44
C GLY A 59 -20.32 1.36 5.15
N VAL A 60 -20.25 1.33 6.47
CA VAL A 60 -19.80 2.47 7.29
C VAL A 60 -18.33 2.79 6.99
N LEU A 61 -17.45 1.77 6.90
CA LEU A 61 -16.06 1.99 6.52
C LEU A 61 -15.93 2.68 5.16
N LYS A 62 -16.70 2.24 4.15
CA LYS A 62 -16.67 2.87 2.82
C LYS A 62 -17.11 4.34 2.88
N GLN A 63 -18.13 4.67 3.67
CA GLN A 63 -18.54 6.06 3.86
C GLN A 63 -17.43 6.89 4.52
N VAL A 64 -16.84 6.42 5.61
CA VAL A 64 -15.72 7.08 6.30
C VAL A 64 -14.55 7.31 5.34
N LEU A 65 -14.21 6.33 4.50
CA LEU A 65 -13.12 6.45 3.53
C LEU A 65 -13.45 7.43 2.39
N THR A 66 -14.71 7.51 1.97
CA THR A 66 -15.16 8.51 0.97
C THR A 66 -15.03 9.93 1.51
N GLU A 67 -15.52 10.18 2.71
CA GLU A 67 -15.42 11.48 3.39
C GLU A 67 -13.96 11.86 3.64
N PHE A 68 -13.15 10.91 4.12
CA PHE A 68 -11.72 11.08 4.32
C PHE A 68 -11.02 11.47 3.01
N ALA A 69 -11.18 10.68 1.94
CA ALA A 69 -10.49 10.90 0.68
C ALA A 69 -10.86 12.25 0.04
N SER A 70 -12.11 12.70 0.16
CA SER A 70 -12.57 13.97 -0.37
C SER A 70 -11.89 15.19 0.26
N SER A 71 -11.20 15.02 1.39
CA SER A 71 -10.48 16.09 2.09
C SER A 71 -9.05 16.30 1.58
N TYR A 72 -8.56 15.42 0.70
CA TYR A 72 -7.18 15.47 0.19
C TYR A 72 -7.15 15.73 -1.31
N SER A 73 -6.08 16.37 -1.76
CA SER A 73 -5.74 16.53 -3.19
C SER A 73 -4.78 15.42 -3.63
N PRO A 74 -4.69 15.13 -4.94
CA PRO A 74 -3.73 14.17 -5.48
C PRO A 74 -2.29 14.49 -5.09
N VAL A 75 -1.49 13.44 -4.80
CA VAL A 75 -0.11 13.59 -4.31
C VAL A 75 0.86 12.99 -5.30
N SER A 76 1.87 13.78 -5.71
CA SER A 76 2.99 13.28 -6.52
C SER A 76 3.91 12.42 -5.66
N ILE A 77 4.19 11.19 -6.10
CA ILE A 77 5.04 10.23 -5.40
C ILE A 77 6.23 9.87 -6.30
N GLU A 78 7.42 9.91 -5.72
CA GLU A 78 8.67 9.56 -6.40
C GLU A 78 9.25 8.27 -5.82
N LEU A 79 9.82 7.45 -6.72
CA LEU A 79 10.50 6.21 -6.41
C LEU A 79 11.97 6.35 -6.77
N ASP A 80 12.86 5.84 -5.89
CA ASP A 80 14.29 5.84 -6.14
C ASP A 80 14.99 4.64 -5.52
N GLY A 81 15.48 3.74 -6.37
CA GLY A 81 16.25 2.57 -5.98
C GLY A 81 15.48 1.57 -5.12
N PHE A 82 16.24 0.78 -4.39
CA PHE A 82 15.74 -0.32 -3.58
C PHE A 82 16.08 -0.13 -2.11
N GLY A 83 15.31 -0.79 -1.25
CA GLY A 83 15.54 -0.88 0.17
C GLY A 83 15.21 -2.27 0.69
N CYS A 84 15.58 -2.54 1.95
CA CYS A 84 15.26 -3.82 2.56
C CYS A 84 14.93 -3.67 4.05
N PHE A 85 14.13 -4.61 4.56
CA PHE A 85 14.02 -4.92 5.99
C PHE A 85 14.54 -6.34 6.21
N PRO A 86 15.79 -6.49 6.65
CA PRO A 86 16.37 -7.80 6.87
C PRO A 86 15.55 -8.63 7.86
N PRO A 87 15.50 -9.95 7.74
CA PRO A 87 16.18 -10.78 6.73
C PRO A 87 15.25 -11.26 5.61
N ARG A 88 14.12 -10.63 5.34
CA ARG A 88 13.08 -11.21 4.45
C ARG A 88 12.35 -10.24 3.54
N VAL A 89 12.55 -8.93 3.66
CA VAL A 89 11.79 -7.97 2.85
C VAL A 89 12.75 -7.19 1.96
N VAL A 90 12.44 -7.15 0.66
CA VAL A 90 13.07 -6.27 -0.32
C VAL A 90 11.96 -5.48 -1.01
N PHE A 91 12.19 -4.19 -1.25
CA PHE A 91 11.18 -3.28 -1.76
C PHE A 91 11.78 -2.20 -2.68
N VAL A 92 10.95 -1.61 -3.53
CA VAL A 92 11.24 -0.34 -4.20
C VAL A 92 11.02 0.79 -3.20
N ARG A 93 11.99 1.66 -3.09
CA ARG A 93 11.99 2.77 -2.13
C ARG A 93 11.10 3.91 -2.64
N VAL A 94 10.25 4.40 -1.77
CA VAL A 94 9.48 5.63 -1.96
C VAL A 94 10.28 6.77 -1.34
N ILE A 95 10.50 7.85 -2.10
CA ILE A 95 11.14 9.06 -1.57
C ILE A 95 10.24 9.65 -0.48
N GLU A 96 10.84 10.15 0.58
CA GLU A 96 10.12 10.77 1.69
C GLU A 96 9.17 11.86 1.19
N ASN A 97 7.91 11.77 1.62
CA ASN A 97 6.83 12.62 1.15
C ASN A 97 5.93 13.01 2.33
N GLN A 98 6.02 14.28 2.72
CA GLN A 98 5.26 14.80 3.86
C GLN A 98 3.75 14.70 3.66
N ALA A 99 3.24 14.96 2.44
CA ALA A 99 1.82 14.86 2.15
C ALA A 99 1.31 13.42 2.29
N LEU A 100 2.06 12.44 1.77
CA LEU A 100 1.73 11.02 1.93
C LEU A 100 1.78 10.59 3.41
N SER A 101 2.75 11.09 4.16
CA SER A 101 2.88 10.80 5.60
C SER A 101 1.73 11.40 6.40
N LEU A 102 1.28 12.60 6.06
CA LEU A 102 0.11 13.23 6.66
C LEU A 102 -1.17 12.42 6.36
N ILE A 103 -1.39 12.05 5.09
CA ILE A 103 -2.54 11.22 4.71
C ILE A 103 -2.55 9.91 5.51
N GLN A 104 -1.41 9.24 5.65
CA GLN A 104 -1.31 8.00 6.41
C GLN A 104 -1.62 8.22 7.89
N HIS A 105 -1.05 9.25 8.50
CA HIS A 105 -1.29 9.58 9.91
C HIS A 105 -2.78 9.87 10.19
N ASP A 106 -3.38 10.72 9.38
CA ASP A 106 -4.77 11.14 9.54
C ASP A 106 -5.75 9.97 9.23
N LEU A 107 -5.39 9.10 8.27
CA LEU A 107 -6.16 7.88 8.01
C LEU A 107 -6.22 6.98 9.25
N ILE A 108 -5.07 6.72 9.89
CA ILE A 108 -5.01 5.90 11.11
C ILE A 108 -5.86 6.53 12.22
N LYS A 109 -5.74 7.83 12.41
CA LYS A 109 -6.53 8.58 13.38
C LYS A 109 -8.03 8.44 13.09
N THR A 110 -8.46 8.70 11.85
CA THR A 110 -9.86 8.59 11.42
C THR A 110 -10.43 7.19 11.65
N LEU A 111 -9.67 6.15 11.27
CA LEU A 111 -10.10 4.76 11.46
C LEU A 111 -10.20 4.38 12.94
N THR A 112 -9.32 4.90 13.78
CA THR A 112 -9.33 4.65 15.24
C THR A 112 -10.50 5.36 15.90
N GLU A 113 -10.75 6.63 15.59
CA GLU A 113 -11.86 7.42 16.12
C GLU A 113 -13.22 6.82 15.74
N ASN A 114 -13.34 6.25 14.54
CA ASN A 114 -14.53 5.54 14.10
C ASN A 114 -14.58 4.05 14.50
N GLN A 115 -13.67 3.60 15.37
CA GLN A 115 -13.59 2.23 15.90
C GLN A 115 -13.49 1.14 14.81
N MET A 116 -12.96 1.48 13.62
CA MET A 116 -12.75 0.54 12.52
C MET A 116 -11.51 -0.33 12.72
N VAL A 117 -10.53 0.19 13.45
CA VAL A 117 -9.30 -0.51 13.85
C VAL A 117 -9.08 -0.33 15.34
N GLY A 118 -8.43 -1.32 15.98
CA GLY A 118 -8.06 -1.19 17.38
C GLY A 118 -6.96 -0.15 17.60
N SER A 119 -6.93 0.45 18.79
CA SER A 119 -5.90 1.42 19.24
C SER A 119 -4.53 0.77 19.52
N GLY A 120 -4.26 -0.40 18.93
CA GLY A 120 -3.02 -1.14 19.11
C GLY A 120 -1.82 -0.50 18.44
N GLU A 121 -0.66 -1.09 18.62
CA GLU A 121 0.74 -0.67 18.33
C GLU A 121 1.06 0.00 16.97
N GLN A 122 0.09 0.17 16.07
CA GLN A 122 0.32 0.74 14.74
C GLN A 122 0.60 2.25 14.77
N GLY A 123 0.18 2.97 15.82
CA GLY A 123 0.47 4.40 15.96
C GLY A 123 1.88 4.73 16.47
N SER A 124 2.66 3.73 16.93
CA SER A 124 3.99 3.96 17.51
C SER A 124 5.16 3.75 16.56
N ARG A 125 4.93 3.14 15.38
CA ARG A 125 5.99 2.91 14.38
C ARG A 125 6.03 4.02 13.36
N ALA A 126 7.23 4.52 13.07
CA ALA A 126 7.43 5.46 11.99
C ALA A 126 6.91 4.89 10.66
N PHE A 127 6.20 5.69 9.91
CA PHE A 127 5.74 5.33 8.57
C PHE A 127 6.92 5.32 7.60
N HIS A 128 7.19 4.15 7.02
CA HIS A 128 8.21 3.96 5.99
C HIS A 128 7.52 3.52 4.70
N PRO A 129 7.09 4.45 3.85
CA PRO A 129 6.41 4.10 2.60
C PRO A 129 7.34 3.31 1.67
N HIS A 130 6.85 2.18 1.16
CA HIS A 130 7.63 1.31 0.28
C HIS A 130 6.70 0.42 -0.56
N ILE A 131 7.23 -0.09 -1.68
CA ILE A 131 6.52 -1.02 -2.55
C ILE A 131 7.23 -2.37 -2.50
N THR A 132 6.63 -3.33 -1.83
CA THR A 132 7.24 -4.65 -1.59
C THR A 132 7.38 -5.45 -2.88
N ILE A 133 8.58 -5.98 -3.15
CA ILE A 133 8.85 -6.91 -4.25
C ILE A 133 9.10 -8.34 -3.78
N ALA A 134 9.52 -8.53 -2.52
CA ALA A 134 9.67 -9.83 -1.88
C ALA A 134 9.45 -9.73 -0.38
N PHE A 135 8.74 -10.70 0.23
CA PHE A 135 8.58 -10.81 1.69
C PHE A 135 8.01 -12.18 2.09
N ARG A 136 8.00 -12.45 3.39
CA ARG A 136 7.44 -13.67 4.04
C ARG A 136 8.08 -14.98 3.61
N ASP A 137 7.88 -15.40 2.34
CA ASP A 137 8.38 -16.65 1.77
C ASP A 137 9.80 -16.52 1.19
N LEU A 138 10.40 -15.31 1.21
CA LEU A 138 11.79 -15.11 0.87
C LEU A 138 12.70 -15.68 1.97
N ILE A 139 13.38 -16.78 1.71
CA ILE A 139 14.31 -17.39 2.66
C ILE A 139 15.61 -16.61 2.74
N GLN A 140 16.31 -16.68 3.87
CA GLN A 140 17.48 -15.83 4.16
C GLN A 140 18.60 -15.90 3.10
N ARG A 141 18.89 -17.08 2.54
CA ARG A 141 19.89 -17.21 1.47
C ARG A 141 19.49 -16.43 0.21
N HIS A 142 18.21 -16.52 -0.19
CA HIS A 142 17.68 -15.81 -1.35
C HIS A 142 17.57 -14.30 -1.08
N PHE A 143 17.25 -13.91 0.16
CA PHE A 143 17.30 -12.50 0.56
C PHE A 143 18.70 -11.90 0.35
N ARG A 144 19.76 -12.58 0.80
CA ARG A 144 21.14 -12.09 0.61
C ARG A 144 21.50 -11.94 -0.86
N SER A 145 21.15 -12.95 -1.68
CA SER A 145 21.43 -12.93 -3.12
C SER A 145 20.63 -11.83 -3.84
N LEU A 146 19.33 -11.73 -3.57
CA LEU A 146 18.49 -10.68 -4.16
C LEU A 146 18.95 -9.28 -3.73
N TRP A 147 19.25 -9.09 -2.44
CA TRP A 147 19.70 -7.80 -1.94
C TRP A 147 21.03 -7.37 -2.58
N ALA A 148 22.04 -8.24 -2.59
CA ALA A 148 23.32 -7.97 -3.25
C ALA A 148 23.17 -7.65 -4.75
N GLU A 149 22.14 -8.20 -5.40
CA GLU A 149 21.86 -7.90 -6.81
C GLU A 149 21.24 -6.51 -7.00
N VAL A 150 20.34 -6.07 -6.10
CA VAL A 150 19.52 -4.86 -6.33
C VAL A 150 19.98 -3.63 -5.56
N GLU A 151 20.77 -3.78 -4.48
CA GLU A 151 21.12 -2.67 -3.58
C GLU A 151 21.78 -1.47 -4.27
N HIS A 152 22.49 -1.71 -5.39
CA HIS A 152 23.17 -0.67 -6.17
C HIS A 152 22.49 -0.42 -7.54
N LYS A 153 21.38 -1.10 -7.83
CA LYS A 153 20.64 -0.86 -9.08
C LYS A 153 19.77 0.38 -8.95
N SER A 154 19.71 1.14 -10.01
CA SER A 154 18.76 2.24 -10.12
C SER A 154 17.36 1.71 -10.40
N PHE A 155 16.38 2.31 -9.79
CA PHE A 155 14.96 2.22 -10.11
C PHE A 155 14.39 3.61 -9.90
N ALA A 156 13.90 4.23 -10.95
CA ALA A 156 13.30 5.55 -10.84
C ALA A 156 11.89 5.52 -11.41
N GLY A 157 10.99 6.25 -10.77
CA GLY A 157 9.61 6.39 -11.22
C GLY A 157 8.92 7.52 -10.49
N ARG A 158 7.90 8.08 -11.14
CA ARG A 158 7.01 9.09 -10.54
C ARG A 158 5.59 8.78 -10.96
N PHE A 159 4.64 8.95 -10.05
CA PHE A 159 3.22 8.87 -10.34
C PHE A 159 2.43 9.79 -9.40
N THR A 160 1.21 10.09 -9.79
CA THR A 160 0.27 10.81 -8.95
C THR A 160 -0.68 9.82 -8.27
N ALA A 161 -0.67 9.79 -6.95
CA ALA A 161 -1.67 9.08 -6.15
C ALA A 161 -2.96 9.91 -6.18
N GLY A 162 -3.94 9.46 -6.94
CA GLY A 162 -5.23 10.14 -7.10
C GLY A 162 -6.29 9.68 -6.09
N GLY A 163 -5.95 8.82 -5.13
CA GLY A 163 -6.86 8.27 -4.15
C GLY A 163 -6.27 7.11 -3.35
N ILE A 164 -7.10 6.50 -2.54
CA ILE A 164 -6.79 5.31 -1.76
C ILE A 164 -7.72 4.15 -2.14
N THR A 165 -7.24 2.93 -2.01
CA THR A 165 -7.97 1.70 -2.32
C THR A 165 -8.16 0.86 -1.06
N LEU A 166 -9.38 0.42 -0.79
CA LEU A 166 -9.68 -0.64 0.16
C LEU A 166 -9.52 -1.98 -0.55
N LEU A 167 -8.61 -2.81 -0.04
CA LEU A 167 -8.39 -4.16 -0.57
C LEU A 167 -8.93 -5.20 0.40
N ARG A 168 -9.56 -6.25 -0.15
CA ARG A 168 -10.13 -7.38 0.58
C ARG A 168 -9.41 -8.67 0.23
N HIS A 169 -9.13 -9.49 1.23
CA HIS A 169 -8.56 -10.83 1.04
C HIS A 169 -9.65 -11.86 0.80
N ASN A 170 -9.60 -12.55 -0.33
CA ASN A 170 -10.59 -13.56 -0.72
C ASN A 170 -10.22 -15.01 -0.30
N GLY A 171 -9.22 -15.14 0.61
CA GLY A 171 -8.66 -16.43 1.03
C GLY A 171 -7.37 -16.82 0.29
N LYS A 172 -7.11 -16.24 -0.90
CA LYS A 172 -5.92 -16.54 -1.73
C LYS A 172 -5.11 -15.29 -2.07
N ILE A 173 -5.78 -14.26 -2.56
CA ILE A 173 -5.19 -13.00 -3.02
C ILE A 173 -5.97 -11.81 -2.48
N TRP A 174 -5.37 -10.64 -2.60
CA TRP A 174 -5.98 -9.35 -2.32
C TRP A 174 -6.55 -8.75 -3.60
N THR A 175 -7.79 -8.32 -3.55
CA THR A 175 -8.48 -7.66 -4.66
C THR A 175 -9.02 -6.31 -4.20
N ALA A 176 -9.06 -5.34 -5.11
CA ALA A 176 -9.72 -4.07 -4.83
C ALA A 176 -11.21 -4.31 -4.52
N GLU A 177 -11.64 -3.83 -3.37
CA GLU A 177 -13.05 -3.83 -2.92
C GLU A 177 -13.73 -2.51 -3.27
N ALA A 178 -13.01 -1.39 -3.13
CA ALA A 178 -13.47 -0.06 -3.50
C ALA A 178 -12.28 0.91 -3.61
N ASP A 179 -12.41 1.88 -4.50
CA ASP A 179 -11.51 3.01 -4.66
C ASP A 179 -12.17 4.30 -4.16
N PHE A 180 -11.38 5.15 -3.52
CA PHE A 180 -11.82 6.42 -2.95
C PHE A 180 -10.93 7.53 -3.53
N PRO A 181 -11.40 8.24 -4.57
CA PRO A 181 -10.63 9.28 -5.20
C PRO A 181 -10.44 10.47 -4.26
N PHE A 182 -9.26 11.08 -4.33
CA PHE A 182 -9.00 12.39 -3.75
C PHE A 182 -9.78 13.46 -4.53
N ARG A 183 -10.01 14.60 -3.86
CA ARG A 183 -10.71 15.73 -4.49
C ARG A 183 -9.93 16.21 -5.72
N GLN A 184 -10.57 16.14 -6.89
CA GLN A 184 -10.02 16.81 -8.07
C GLN A 184 -10.16 18.32 -7.91
N GLU A 185 -9.09 19.06 -8.17
CA GLU A 185 -9.21 20.51 -8.34
C GLU A 185 -10.04 20.73 -9.61
N GLU A 186 -11.21 21.36 -9.47
CA GLU A 186 -11.93 21.89 -10.61
C GLU A 186 -11.05 22.99 -11.22
N PHE A 187 -10.45 22.71 -12.37
CA PHE A 187 -9.89 23.79 -13.18
C PHE A 187 -11.07 24.66 -13.63
N ASP A 188 -11.22 25.82 -13.00
CA ASP A 188 -12.16 26.85 -13.46
C ASP A 188 -11.59 27.37 -14.80
N GLU A 189 -12.21 26.93 -15.91
CA GLU A 189 -11.89 27.39 -17.27
C GLU A 189 -12.34 28.86 -17.51
N ARG A 190 -12.40 29.67 -16.46
CA ARG A 190 -12.74 31.09 -16.56
C ARG A 190 -11.51 31.96 -16.30
N THR A 191 -10.64 32.06 -17.32
CA THR A 191 -9.78 33.24 -17.53
C THR A 191 -9.51 33.45 -19.00
#